data_ea480f3f2e9e900809f0e34ce3ca256a
#
_entry.id   ea480f3f2e9e900809f0e34ce3ca256a
#
_cell.length_a   1.000
_cell.length_b   1.000
_cell.length_c   1.000
_cell.angle_alpha   90.00
_cell.angle_beta   90.00
_cell.angle_gamma   90.00
#
_symmetry.space_group_name_H-M   'P 1'
#
loop_
_entity.id
_entity.type
_entity.pdbx_description
1 polymer ?
#
loop_
_entity_poly.entity_id
_entity_poly.type
_entity_poly.pdbx_seq_one_letter_code
_entity_poly.pdbx_strand_id
1 'polypeptide(L)'
;MAFFHDHRLHPDDPRREGVLNRYSENLKDTFDALTESNVPVLVGSVVVNERDCPPLGSLHPFGMSDDARSDFDAIWNQALNAEARDDLISAINFLKKAMEIDARFAKLHFRLARLYERTEDLTSSRFHYRQAKDCDALPFRASSAINVTLKQAVESVASTSIHFVDLESYLRNHPSSMNQVPGGAFFYEHVHFRFNGDYTMASYLFPHIQQILNLPRMEPGEESVRLLELVDCAKELGYNPVLEAMMIQSMIQLQKGPPF
;
A
#
# COMPACT_ATOMS: atom_id res chain seq x y z
N MET A 1 -22.33 -1.87 5.37
CA MET A 1 -21.92 -2.63 4.14
C MET A 1 -22.59 -2.13 2.87
N ALA A 2 -23.92 -1.91 2.81
CA ALA A 2 -24.61 -1.49 1.60
C ALA A 2 -23.99 -0.24 0.92
N PHE A 3 -23.75 0.84 1.68
CA PHE A 3 -23.23 2.10 1.13
C PHE A 3 -21.95 1.92 0.30
N PHE A 4 -20.94 1.21 0.79
CA PHE A 4 -19.68 1.02 0.07
C PHE A 4 -19.80 0.02 -1.07
N HIS A 5 -20.72 -0.95 -0.96
CA HIS A 5 -20.94 -1.94 -2.02
C HIS A 5 -21.39 -1.26 -3.33
N ASP A 6 -22.22 -0.23 -3.22
CA ASP A 6 -22.77 0.50 -4.38
C ASP A 6 -21.78 1.53 -4.95
N HIS A 7 -20.67 1.80 -4.25
CA HIS A 7 -19.63 2.76 -4.64
C HIS A 7 -18.36 2.10 -5.19
N ARG A 8 -18.38 0.79 -5.46
CA ARG A 8 -17.26 0.10 -6.09
C ARG A 8 -17.07 0.58 -7.53
N LEU A 9 -15.82 0.79 -7.90
CA LEU A 9 -15.43 1.20 -9.24
C LEU A 9 -14.51 0.15 -9.86
N HIS A 10 -14.88 -0.34 -11.05
CA HIS A 10 -13.96 -1.19 -11.83
C HIS A 10 -12.62 -0.46 -12.07
N PRO A 11 -11.48 -1.16 -12.15
CA PRO A 11 -10.19 -0.53 -12.41
C PRO A 11 -10.15 0.35 -13.67
N ASP A 12 -10.90 -0.01 -14.70
CA ASP A 12 -10.97 0.72 -15.97
C ASP A 12 -12.13 1.75 -16.02
N ASP A 13 -12.77 2.02 -14.89
CA ASP A 13 -13.80 3.06 -14.82
C ASP A 13 -13.17 4.45 -15.03
N PRO A 14 -13.66 5.25 -16.00
CA PRO A 14 -13.07 6.56 -16.33
C PRO A 14 -13.12 7.55 -15.18
N ARG A 15 -13.98 7.35 -14.18
CA ARG A 15 -14.01 8.18 -12.96
C ARG A 15 -12.71 8.08 -12.16
N ARG A 16 -11.95 6.98 -12.26
CA ARG A 16 -10.63 6.85 -11.62
C ARG A 16 -9.62 7.84 -12.19
N GLU A 17 -9.63 8.05 -13.51
CA GLU A 17 -8.78 9.06 -14.15
C GLU A 17 -9.16 10.46 -13.67
N GLY A 18 -10.47 10.76 -13.58
CA GLY A 18 -10.95 12.04 -13.03
C GLY A 18 -10.51 12.30 -11.58
N VAL A 19 -10.37 11.24 -10.77
CA VAL A 19 -9.81 11.36 -9.40
C VAL A 19 -8.32 11.69 -9.44
N LEU A 20 -7.54 11.03 -10.30
CA LEU A 20 -6.10 11.30 -10.44
C LEU A 20 -5.83 12.72 -10.97
N ASN A 21 -6.62 13.17 -11.92
CA ASN A 21 -6.51 14.53 -12.46
C ASN A 21 -6.75 15.58 -11.37
N ARG A 22 -7.84 15.45 -10.59
CA ARG A 22 -8.10 16.35 -9.46
C ARG A 22 -7.02 16.26 -8.38
N TYR A 23 -6.50 15.08 -8.12
CA TYR A 23 -5.39 14.92 -7.19
C TYR A 23 -4.14 15.67 -7.67
N SER A 24 -3.81 15.57 -8.95
CA SER A 24 -2.70 16.30 -9.57
C SER A 24 -2.89 17.81 -9.48
N GLU A 25 -4.09 18.32 -9.78
CA GLU A 25 -4.44 19.75 -9.66
C GLU A 25 -4.30 20.23 -8.22
N ASN A 26 -4.87 19.52 -7.26
CA ASN A 26 -4.77 19.87 -5.83
C ASN A 26 -3.32 19.84 -5.31
N LEU A 27 -2.49 18.91 -5.78
CA LEU A 27 -1.07 18.88 -5.43
C LEU A 27 -0.35 20.13 -5.98
N LYS A 28 -0.64 20.51 -7.22
CA LYS A 28 -0.06 21.70 -7.82
C LYS A 28 -0.41 22.95 -7.01
N ASP A 29 -1.68 23.19 -6.73
CA ASP A 29 -2.14 24.33 -5.94
C ASP A 29 -1.47 24.34 -4.54
N THR A 30 -1.34 23.16 -3.93
CA THR A 30 -0.67 23.01 -2.63
C THR A 30 0.81 23.39 -2.72
N PHE A 31 1.51 22.88 -3.73
CA PHE A 31 2.95 23.15 -3.89
C PHE A 31 3.23 24.60 -4.30
N ASP A 32 2.37 25.21 -5.09
CA ASP A 32 2.47 26.64 -5.44
C ASP A 32 2.34 27.49 -4.15
N ALA A 33 1.35 27.25 -3.31
CA ALA A 33 1.17 27.96 -2.04
C ALA A 33 2.33 27.75 -1.06
N LEU A 34 2.88 26.53 -0.99
CA LEU A 34 4.04 26.21 -0.13
C LEU A 34 5.32 26.89 -0.65
N THR A 35 5.49 26.96 -1.96
CA THR A 35 6.63 27.63 -2.59
C THR A 35 6.60 29.14 -2.32
N GLU A 36 5.43 29.76 -2.42
CA GLU A 36 5.25 31.18 -2.08
C GLU A 36 5.58 31.48 -0.61
N SER A 37 5.29 30.53 0.28
CA SER A 37 5.56 30.67 1.71
C SER A 37 7.05 30.49 2.07
N ASN A 38 7.88 30.01 1.14
CA ASN A 38 9.30 29.70 1.33
C ASN A 38 9.58 28.78 2.54
N VAL A 39 8.64 27.87 2.84
CA VAL A 39 8.77 26.87 3.89
C VAL A 39 9.34 25.59 3.29
N PRO A 40 10.39 25.00 3.86
CA PRO A 40 10.89 23.72 3.39
C PRO A 40 9.87 22.59 3.66
N VAL A 41 9.63 21.81 2.62
CA VAL A 41 8.60 20.74 2.62
C VAL A 41 9.24 19.42 2.26
N LEU A 42 8.99 18.41 3.09
CA LEU A 42 9.35 17.02 2.79
C LEU A 42 8.09 16.25 2.38
N VAL A 43 8.10 15.72 1.16
CA VAL A 43 6.98 14.99 0.57
C VAL A 43 7.34 13.53 0.44
N GLY A 44 6.60 12.66 1.12
CA GLY A 44 6.81 11.20 1.06
C GLY A 44 5.83 10.50 0.14
N SER A 45 6.28 9.48 -0.60
CA SER A 45 5.35 8.57 -1.27
C SER A 45 4.46 7.84 -0.25
N VAL A 46 3.24 7.52 -0.64
CA VAL A 46 2.27 6.82 0.22
C VAL A 46 2.62 5.34 0.29
N VAL A 47 2.66 4.80 1.48
CA VAL A 47 2.91 3.38 1.76
C VAL A 47 1.66 2.70 2.30
N VAL A 48 1.44 1.44 1.92
CA VAL A 48 0.24 0.67 2.30
C VAL A 48 0.59 -0.80 2.52
N ASN A 49 -0.29 -1.51 3.23
CA ASN A 49 -0.20 -2.95 3.39
C ASN A 49 -0.62 -3.66 2.10
N GLU A 50 0.33 -4.20 1.35
CA GLU A 50 0.04 -4.94 0.12
C GLU A 50 -0.09 -6.45 0.36
N ARG A 51 0.75 -7.00 1.26
CA ARG A 51 0.89 -8.43 1.44
C ARG A 51 -0.22 -9.04 2.29
N ASP A 52 -0.58 -8.40 3.38
CA ASP A 52 -1.45 -8.98 4.40
C ASP A 52 -2.84 -8.31 4.45
N CYS A 53 -3.14 -7.43 3.48
CA CYS A 53 -4.47 -6.88 3.27
C CYS A 53 -5.00 -7.30 1.89
N PRO A 54 -5.99 -8.21 1.81
CA PRO A 54 -6.61 -8.56 0.55
C PRO A 54 -7.39 -7.36 -0.05
N PRO A 55 -7.67 -7.37 -1.36
CA PRO A 55 -8.54 -6.39 -1.98
C PRO A 55 -9.92 -6.35 -1.30
N LEU A 56 -10.40 -5.14 -1.02
CA LEU A 56 -11.70 -4.92 -0.39
C LEU A 56 -12.86 -5.09 -1.38
N GLY A 57 -12.60 -4.93 -2.68
CA GLY A 57 -13.56 -5.16 -3.73
C GLY A 57 -12.96 -5.75 -5.00
N SER A 58 -13.71 -6.62 -5.66
CA SER A 58 -13.38 -7.09 -7.00
C SER A 58 -14.64 -7.02 -7.86
N LEU A 59 -14.49 -6.48 -9.05
CA LEU A 59 -15.58 -6.36 -10.02
C LEU A 59 -15.13 -6.90 -11.37
N HIS A 60 -16.04 -7.58 -12.04
CA HIS A 60 -15.89 -7.86 -13.47
C HIS A 60 -16.15 -6.59 -14.29
N PRO A 61 -15.61 -6.50 -15.52
CA PRO A 61 -15.84 -5.37 -16.38
C PRO A 61 -17.31 -5.22 -16.72
N PHE A 62 -17.77 -3.98 -16.85
CA PHE A 62 -19.12 -3.70 -17.30
C PHE A 62 -19.34 -4.27 -18.69
N GLY A 63 -20.43 -5.03 -18.87
CA GLY A 63 -20.76 -5.68 -20.15
C GLY A 63 -20.11 -7.04 -20.37
N MET A 64 -19.45 -7.63 -19.38
CA MET A 64 -19.05 -9.04 -19.44
C MET A 64 -20.30 -9.91 -19.68
N SER A 65 -20.23 -10.81 -20.67
CA SER A 65 -21.34 -11.72 -20.95
C SER A 65 -21.54 -12.74 -19.83
N ASP A 66 -22.76 -13.27 -19.71
CA ASP A 66 -23.07 -14.30 -18.70
C ASP A 66 -22.25 -15.58 -18.96
N ASP A 67 -21.99 -15.93 -20.23
CA ASP A 67 -21.14 -17.06 -20.59
C ASP A 67 -19.69 -16.83 -20.10
N ALA A 68 -19.10 -15.67 -20.39
CA ALA A 68 -17.73 -15.36 -19.93
C ALA A 68 -17.64 -15.36 -18.41
N ARG A 69 -18.67 -14.87 -17.71
CA ARG A 69 -18.75 -14.91 -16.25
C ARG A 69 -18.84 -16.35 -15.74
N SER A 70 -19.68 -17.18 -16.36
CA SER A 70 -19.84 -18.59 -16.02
C SER A 70 -18.51 -19.36 -16.22
N ASP A 71 -17.82 -19.11 -17.33
CA ASP A 71 -16.51 -19.70 -17.62
C ASP A 71 -15.46 -19.27 -16.58
N PHE A 72 -15.41 -17.98 -16.25
CA PHE A 72 -14.53 -17.47 -15.20
C PHE A 72 -14.81 -18.19 -13.88
N ASP A 73 -16.07 -18.25 -13.43
CA ASP A 73 -16.47 -18.87 -12.17
C ASP A 73 -16.14 -20.37 -12.14
N ALA A 74 -16.33 -21.07 -13.26
CA ALA A 74 -15.97 -22.49 -13.36
C ALA A 74 -14.46 -22.72 -13.20
N ILE A 75 -13.65 -21.93 -13.90
CA ILE A 75 -12.17 -21.99 -13.82
C ILE A 75 -11.68 -21.55 -12.42
N TRP A 76 -12.28 -20.48 -11.88
CA TRP A 76 -12.00 -20.02 -10.52
C TRP A 76 -12.24 -21.12 -9.48
N ASN A 77 -13.35 -21.84 -9.57
CA ASN A 77 -13.66 -22.95 -8.67
C ASN A 77 -12.67 -24.12 -8.83
N GLN A 78 -12.18 -24.40 -10.05
CA GLN A 78 -11.11 -25.37 -10.26
C GLN A 78 -9.81 -24.96 -9.57
N ALA A 79 -9.46 -23.66 -9.63
CA ALA A 79 -8.30 -23.13 -8.91
C ALA A 79 -8.45 -23.30 -7.39
N LEU A 80 -9.61 -22.96 -6.82
CA LEU A 80 -9.87 -23.16 -5.39
C LEU A 80 -9.76 -24.61 -4.95
N ASN A 81 -10.29 -25.52 -5.76
CA ASN A 81 -10.23 -26.96 -5.50
C ASN A 81 -8.79 -27.51 -5.58
N ALA A 82 -7.98 -27.00 -6.50
CA ALA A 82 -6.56 -27.35 -6.60
C ALA A 82 -5.78 -26.82 -5.39
N GLU A 83 -6.01 -25.56 -5.00
CA GLU A 83 -5.39 -24.95 -3.82
C GLU A 83 -5.75 -25.72 -2.54
N ALA A 84 -7.01 -26.13 -2.37
CA ALA A 84 -7.46 -26.91 -1.21
C ALA A 84 -6.78 -28.30 -1.12
N ARG A 85 -6.30 -28.84 -2.24
CA ARG A 85 -5.53 -30.10 -2.29
C ARG A 85 -4.01 -29.89 -2.24
N ASP A 86 -3.58 -28.65 -2.00
CA ASP A 86 -2.17 -28.24 -2.04
C ASP A 86 -1.49 -28.41 -3.42
N ASP A 87 -2.27 -28.55 -4.48
CA ASP A 87 -1.78 -28.59 -5.86
C ASP A 87 -1.58 -27.15 -6.37
N LEU A 88 -0.47 -26.53 -5.95
CA LEU A 88 -0.18 -25.13 -6.21
C LEU A 88 0.00 -24.84 -7.70
N ILE A 89 0.61 -25.79 -8.43
CA ILE A 89 0.89 -25.63 -9.85
C ILE A 89 -0.41 -25.61 -10.65
N SER A 90 -1.31 -26.55 -10.39
CA SER A 90 -2.63 -26.56 -11.03
C SER A 90 -3.45 -25.32 -10.64
N ALA A 91 -3.42 -24.90 -9.39
CA ALA A 91 -4.10 -23.69 -8.93
C ALA A 91 -3.61 -22.45 -9.68
N ILE A 92 -2.30 -22.24 -9.81
CA ILE A 92 -1.69 -21.15 -10.59
C ILE A 92 -2.14 -21.23 -12.06
N ASN A 93 -2.10 -22.40 -12.67
CA ASN A 93 -2.50 -22.57 -14.06
C ASN A 93 -3.98 -22.25 -14.30
N PHE A 94 -4.88 -22.65 -13.41
CA PHE A 94 -6.28 -22.28 -13.46
C PHE A 94 -6.48 -20.77 -13.28
N LEU A 95 -5.83 -20.14 -12.30
CA LEU A 95 -5.92 -18.69 -12.14
C LEU A 95 -5.37 -17.93 -13.35
N LYS A 96 -4.32 -18.41 -13.99
CA LYS A 96 -3.83 -17.81 -15.25
C LYS A 96 -4.87 -17.90 -16.37
N LYS A 97 -5.56 -19.02 -16.49
CA LYS A 97 -6.69 -19.14 -17.46
C LYS A 97 -7.85 -18.21 -17.10
N ALA A 98 -8.19 -18.07 -15.83
CA ALA A 98 -9.21 -17.12 -15.40
C ALA A 98 -8.78 -15.66 -15.69
N MET A 99 -7.48 -15.36 -15.58
CA MET A 99 -6.91 -14.05 -15.92
C MET A 99 -7.01 -13.72 -17.43
N GLU A 100 -7.04 -14.73 -18.31
CA GLU A 100 -7.31 -14.52 -19.75
C GLU A 100 -8.73 -14.01 -20.02
N ILE A 101 -9.67 -14.33 -19.13
CA ILE A 101 -11.06 -13.85 -19.20
C ILE A 101 -11.21 -12.48 -18.55
N ASP A 102 -10.61 -12.30 -17.36
CA ASP A 102 -10.62 -11.04 -16.62
C ASP A 102 -9.30 -10.79 -15.92
N ALA A 103 -8.43 -10.03 -16.60
CA ALA A 103 -7.11 -9.63 -16.09
C ALA A 103 -7.16 -8.51 -15.05
N ARG A 104 -8.35 -8.00 -14.69
CA ARG A 104 -8.51 -6.87 -13.75
C ARG A 104 -9.22 -7.28 -12.45
N PHE A 105 -9.49 -8.55 -12.26
CA PHE A 105 -10.14 -9.06 -11.06
C PHE A 105 -9.16 -9.09 -9.88
N ALA A 106 -9.26 -8.13 -8.98
CA ALA A 106 -8.27 -7.89 -7.93
C ALA A 106 -8.01 -9.11 -7.04
N LYS A 107 -9.06 -9.85 -6.67
CA LYS A 107 -8.96 -11.04 -5.82
C LYS A 107 -8.18 -12.18 -6.49
N LEU A 108 -8.23 -12.26 -7.83
CA LEU A 108 -7.45 -13.20 -8.61
C LEU A 108 -5.95 -12.92 -8.45
N HIS A 109 -5.57 -11.67 -8.59
CA HIS A 109 -4.18 -11.26 -8.42
C HIS A 109 -3.67 -11.51 -6.99
N PHE A 110 -4.47 -11.23 -5.98
CA PHE A 110 -4.09 -11.51 -4.60
C PHE A 110 -3.84 -13.01 -4.35
N ARG A 111 -4.68 -13.89 -4.93
CA ARG A 111 -4.46 -15.35 -4.86
C ARG A 111 -3.20 -15.78 -5.60
N LEU A 112 -3.00 -15.29 -6.81
CA LEU A 112 -1.76 -15.58 -7.55
C LEU A 112 -0.52 -15.15 -6.78
N ALA A 113 -0.55 -13.94 -6.18
CA ALA A 113 0.55 -13.46 -5.35
C ALA A 113 0.90 -14.43 -4.22
N ARG A 114 -0.11 -14.90 -3.50
CA ARG A 114 0.04 -15.86 -2.39
C ARG A 114 0.55 -17.23 -2.86
N LEU A 115 0.08 -17.72 -3.99
CA LEU A 115 0.54 -18.99 -4.56
C LEU A 115 1.98 -18.89 -5.08
N TYR A 116 2.33 -17.81 -5.77
CA TYR A 116 3.69 -17.56 -6.20
C TYR A 116 4.67 -17.38 -5.03
N GLU A 117 4.22 -16.78 -3.92
CA GLU A 117 5.02 -16.71 -2.70
C GLU A 117 5.32 -18.11 -2.14
N ARG A 118 4.33 -19.02 -2.13
CA ARG A 118 4.48 -20.41 -1.68
C ARG A 118 5.34 -21.26 -2.62
N THR A 119 5.41 -20.93 -3.89
CA THR A 119 6.27 -21.59 -4.90
C THR A 119 7.61 -20.87 -5.10
N GLU A 120 7.92 -19.87 -4.26
CA GLU A 120 9.17 -19.11 -4.26
C GLU A 120 9.42 -18.29 -5.54
N ASP A 121 8.42 -18.13 -6.41
CA ASP A 121 8.48 -17.16 -7.51
C ASP A 121 8.17 -15.75 -6.98
N LEU A 122 9.15 -15.17 -6.30
CA LEU A 122 8.99 -13.88 -5.63
C LEU A 122 8.78 -12.71 -6.60
N THR A 123 9.23 -12.84 -7.84
CA THR A 123 9.04 -11.80 -8.86
C THR A 123 7.58 -11.73 -9.29
N SER A 124 6.98 -12.86 -9.62
CA SER A 124 5.55 -12.94 -9.94
C SER A 124 4.70 -12.59 -8.73
N SER A 125 5.09 -13.03 -7.53
CA SER A 125 4.39 -12.69 -6.28
C SER A 125 4.30 -11.18 -6.09
N ARG A 126 5.42 -10.44 -6.16
CA ARG A 126 5.45 -8.97 -6.04
C ARG A 126 4.59 -8.26 -7.08
N PHE A 127 4.68 -8.72 -8.32
CA PHE A 127 3.86 -8.18 -9.41
C PHE A 127 2.37 -8.32 -9.09
N HIS A 128 1.94 -9.51 -8.68
CA HIS A 128 0.54 -9.79 -8.43
C HIS A 128 0.00 -9.13 -7.15
N TYR A 129 0.80 -8.94 -6.09
CA TYR A 129 0.38 -8.12 -4.95
C TYR A 129 0.12 -6.67 -5.35
N ARG A 130 0.99 -6.09 -6.18
CA ARG A 130 0.79 -4.73 -6.72
C ARG A 130 -0.48 -4.65 -7.56
N GLN A 131 -0.69 -5.61 -8.47
CA GLN A 131 -1.91 -5.66 -9.28
C GLN A 131 -3.18 -5.82 -8.43
N ALA A 132 -3.13 -6.63 -7.38
CA ALA A 132 -4.26 -6.80 -6.46
C ALA A 132 -4.67 -5.47 -5.80
N LYS A 133 -3.70 -4.65 -5.38
CA LYS A 133 -3.93 -3.31 -4.86
C LYS A 133 -4.48 -2.36 -5.93
N ASP A 134 -3.86 -2.33 -7.10
CA ASP A 134 -4.19 -1.38 -8.16
C ASP A 134 -5.55 -1.69 -8.82
N CYS A 135 -5.94 -2.96 -8.84
CA CYS A 135 -7.24 -3.42 -9.33
C CYS A 135 -8.36 -3.43 -8.26
N ASP A 136 -8.07 -3.03 -7.01
CA ASP A 136 -9.09 -3.01 -5.95
C ASP A 136 -10.26 -2.09 -6.33
N ALA A 137 -11.48 -2.64 -6.34
CA ALA A 137 -12.69 -1.90 -6.67
C ALA A 137 -13.16 -0.96 -5.55
N LEU A 138 -12.63 -1.14 -4.34
CA LEU A 138 -12.76 -0.23 -3.20
C LEU A 138 -11.38 0.25 -2.77
N PRO A 139 -10.80 1.26 -3.45
CA PRO A 139 -9.40 1.66 -3.28
C PRO A 139 -9.18 2.50 -2.01
N PHE A 140 -9.36 1.88 -0.83
CA PHE A 140 -8.97 2.49 0.46
C PHE A 140 -7.45 2.55 0.64
N ARG A 141 -6.71 1.80 -0.18
CA ARG A 141 -5.26 1.89 -0.28
C ARG A 141 -4.89 2.73 -1.50
N ALA A 142 -3.87 3.56 -1.37
CA ALA A 142 -3.33 4.28 -2.51
C ALA A 142 -2.86 3.30 -3.61
N SER A 143 -3.36 3.49 -4.82
CA SER A 143 -2.87 2.75 -6.00
C SER A 143 -1.47 3.25 -6.39
N SER A 144 -0.75 2.47 -7.19
CA SER A 144 0.55 2.87 -7.72
C SER A 144 0.49 4.19 -8.49
N ALA A 145 -0.63 4.49 -9.15
CA ALA A 145 -0.85 5.74 -9.87
C ALA A 145 -0.82 6.97 -8.96
N ILE A 146 -1.24 6.87 -7.71
CA ILE A 146 -1.17 7.97 -6.72
C ILE A 146 0.29 8.40 -6.49
N ASN A 147 1.19 7.44 -6.27
CA ASN A 147 2.61 7.74 -6.05
C ASN A 147 3.30 8.26 -7.33
N VAL A 148 2.92 7.75 -8.50
CA VAL A 148 3.40 8.26 -9.79
C VAL A 148 2.97 9.72 -9.96
N THR A 149 1.69 10.03 -9.75
CA THR A 149 1.15 11.40 -9.85
C THR A 149 1.82 12.34 -8.84
N LEU A 150 1.99 11.90 -7.59
CA LEU A 150 2.66 12.68 -6.54
C LEU A 150 4.10 13.03 -6.93
N LYS A 151 4.86 12.05 -7.38
CA LYS A 151 6.25 12.25 -7.81
C LYS A 151 6.33 13.21 -8.99
N GLN A 152 5.49 13.02 -10.00
CA GLN A 152 5.42 13.92 -11.16
C GLN A 152 5.05 15.35 -10.76
N ALA A 153 4.12 15.53 -9.82
CA ALA A 153 3.74 16.84 -9.32
C ALA A 153 4.92 17.53 -8.63
N VAL A 154 5.67 16.82 -7.77
CA VAL A 154 6.89 17.37 -7.14
C VAL A 154 7.94 17.72 -8.18
N GLU A 155 8.20 16.84 -9.16
CA GLU A 155 9.19 17.07 -10.23
C GLU A 155 8.82 18.25 -11.15
N SER A 156 7.54 18.57 -11.25
CA SER A 156 7.06 19.72 -12.07
C SER A 156 7.24 21.08 -11.40
N VAL A 157 7.47 21.12 -10.10
CA VAL A 157 7.64 22.37 -9.34
C VAL A 157 9.09 22.84 -9.41
N ALA A 158 9.32 24.02 -9.92
CA ALA A 158 10.64 24.65 -9.98
C ALA A 158 11.02 25.28 -8.63
N SER A 159 10.98 24.50 -7.56
CA SER A 159 11.28 24.97 -6.19
C SER A 159 12.33 24.09 -5.52
N THR A 160 13.32 24.73 -4.89
CA THR A 160 14.34 24.04 -4.08
C THR A 160 13.88 23.78 -2.66
N SER A 161 12.71 24.27 -2.27
CA SER A 161 12.15 24.05 -0.93
C SER A 161 11.29 22.78 -0.80
N ILE A 162 10.96 22.11 -1.93
CA ILE A 162 10.15 20.89 -1.92
C ILE A 162 11.06 19.70 -2.21
N HIS A 163 11.11 18.75 -1.27
CA HIS A 163 11.98 17.58 -1.30
C HIS A 163 11.15 16.30 -1.31
N PHE A 164 11.35 15.45 -2.31
CA PHE A 164 10.68 14.15 -2.38
C PHE A 164 11.52 13.05 -1.73
N VAL A 165 10.86 12.16 -0.98
CA VAL A 165 11.42 10.91 -0.47
C VAL A 165 10.57 9.73 -0.86
N ASP A 166 11.18 8.68 -1.37
CA ASP A 166 10.51 7.46 -1.80
C ASP A 166 10.34 6.47 -0.63
N LEU A 167 9.33 6.74 0.20
CA LEU A 167 8.98 5.89 1.34
C LEU A 167 8.51 4.49 0.89
N GLU A 168 7.85 4.40 -0.27
CA GLU A 168 7.41 3.11 -0.81
C GLU A 168 8.60 2.21 -1.12
N SER A 169 9.59 2.75 -1.84
CA SER A 169 10.82 2.01 -2.14
C SER A 169 11.61 1.67 -0.87
N TYR A 170 11.71 2.62 0.06
CA TYR A 170 12.37 2.37 1.33
C TYR A 170 11.72 1.20 2.10
N LEU A 171 10.40 1.23 2.26
CA LEU A 171 9.69 0.20 3.02
C LEU A 171 9.75 -1.17 2.32
N ARG A 172 9.68 -1.21 0.97
CA ARG A 172 9.88 -2.44 0.20
C ARG A 172 11.22 -3.09 0.46
N ASN A 173 12.29 -2.29 0.53
CA ASN A 173 13.65 -2.78 0.72
C ASN A 173 14.03 -2.97 2.20
N HIS A 174 13.14 -2.63 3.14
CA HIS A 174 13.39 -2.82 4.57
C HIS A 174 13.45 -4.32 4.92
N PRO A 175 14.37 -4.77 5.80
CA PRO A 175 14.52 -6.19 6.16
C PRO A 175 13.25 -6.85 6.69
N SER A 176 12.36 -6.08 7.33
CA SER A 176 11.06 -6.58 7.82
C SER A 176 9.99 -6.71 6.73
N SER A 177 10.24 -6.23 5.51
CA SER A 177 9.36 -6.45 4.36
C SER A 177 9.61 -7.84 3.78
N MET A 178 8.74 -8.78 4.11
CA MET A 178 8.86 -10.13 3.58
C MET A 178 8.76 -10.09 2.04
N ASN A 179 9.78 -10.63 1.38
CA ASN A 179 9.85 -10.70 -0.08
C ASN A 179 9.73 -9.33 -0.78
N GLN A 180 10.14 -8.25 -0.12
CA GLN A 180 10.00 -6.88 -0.60
C GLN A 180 8.54 -6.44 -0.82
N VAL A 181 7.60 -7.00 -0.07
CA VAL A 181 6.20 -6.59 -0.06
C VAL A 181 5.82 -6.13 1.34
N PRO A 182 5.49 -4.85 1.54
CA PRO A 182 5.09 -4.32 2.84
C PRO A 182 3.81 -4.99 3.34
N GLY A 183 3.81 -5.38 4.61
CA GLY A 183 2.72 -6.14 5.21
C GLY A 183 2.55 -5.89 6.70
N GLY A 184 2.00 -6.87 7.42
CA GLY A 184 1.65 -6.83 8.83
C GLY A 184 2.80 -6.58 9.81
N ALA A 185 4.07 -6.64 9.35
CA ALA A 185 5.20 -6.18 10.14
C ALA A 185 5.13 -4.68 10.46
N PHE A 186 4.51 -3.89 9.57
CA PHE A 186 4.42 -2.44 9.70
C PHE A 186 3.00 -1.93 9.93
N PHE A 187 1.97 -2.69 9.55
CA PHE A 187 0.59 -2.24 9.54
C PHE A 187 -0.31 -3.12 10.41
N TYR A 188 -1.30 -2.51 11.04
CA TYR A 188 -2.39 -3.23 11.69
C TYR A 188 -3.38 -3.81 10.67
N GLU A 189 -3.68 -3.05 9.62
CA GLU A 189 -4.62 -3.41 8.56
C GLU A 189 -4.15 -2.81 7.21
N HIS A 190 -4.96 -2.07 6.50
CA HIS A 190 -4.65 -1.58 5.15
C HIS A 190 -3.66 -0.40 5.10
N VAL A 191 -3.69 0.53 6.10
CA VAL A 191 -2.88 1.77 6.09
C VAL A 191 -2.35 2.22 7.45
N HIS A 192 -2.97 1.83 8.58
CA HIS A 192 -2.54 2.31 9.89
C HIS A 192 -1.30 1.57 10.36
N PHE A 193 -0.26 2.33 10.65
CA PHE A 193 1.00 1.77 11.12
C PHE A 193 0.87 1.17 12.51
N ARG A 194 1.61 0.09 12.72
CA ARG A 194 2.01 -0.37 14.05
C ARG A 194 3.16 0.52 14.54
N PHE A 195 3.45 0.46 15.83
CA PHE A 195 4.57 1.22 16.41
C PHE A 195 5.90 1.01 15.67
N ASN A 196 6.20 -0.23 15.28
CA ASN A 196 7.38 -0.52 14.45
C ASN A 196 7.33 0.17 13.08
N GLY A 197 6.16 0.27 12.47
CA GLY A 197 5.96 1.00 11.21
C GLY A 197 6.22 2.49 11.37
N ASP A 198 5.62 3.12 12.39
CA ASP A 198 5.83 4.54 12.70
C ASP A 198 7.31 4.84 12.97
N TYR A 199 7.95 4.02 13.82
CA TYR A 199 9.38 4.16 14.11
C TYR A 199 10.23 4.02 12.85
N THR A 200 9.95 3.05 12.00
CA THR A 200 10.67 2.81 10.75
C THR A 200 10.57 4.03 9.82
N MET A 201 9.36 4.60 9.69
CA MET A 201 9.15 5.81 8.88
C MET A 201 9.85 7.03 9.49
N ALA A 202 9.71 7.25 10.79
CA ALA A 202 10.36 8.36 11.50
C ALA A 202 11.90 8.29 11.40
N SER A 203 12.45 7.09 11.55
CA SER A 203 13.90 6.85 11.46
C SER A 203 14.45 7.17 10.07
N TYR A 204 13.68 6.87 9.02
CA TYR A 204 14.08 7.19 7.66
C TYR A 204 13.93 8.68 7.34
N LEU A 205 12.88 9.32 7.82
CA LEU A 205 12.60 10.74 7.56
C LEU A 205 13.55 11.66 8.34
N PHE A 206 13.98 11.27 9.51
CA PHE A 206 14.78 12.12 10.41
C PHE A 206 16.05 12.69 9.77
N PRO A 207 16.93 11.91 9.10
CA PRO A 207 18.11 12.44 8.43
C PRO A 207 17.77 13.44 7.32
N HIS A 208 16.67 13.23 6.60
CA HIS A 208 16.20 14.16 5.55
C HIS A 208 15.76 15.49 6.16
N ILE A 209 15.04 15.45 7.28
CA ILE A 209 14.64 16.64 8.04
C ILE A 209 15.86 17.40 8.55
N GLN A 210 16.84 16.69 9.12
CA GLN A 210 18.09 17.32 9.58
C GLN A 210 18.82 18.05 8.44
N GLN A 211 18.89 17.42 7.28
CA GLN A 211 19.51 18.02 6.09
C GLN A 211 18.78 19.27 5.62
N ILE A 212 17.44 19.21 5.53
CA ILE A 212 16.59 20.32 5.05
C ILE A 212 16.69 21.51 6.00
N LEU A 213 16.69 21.27 7.29
CA LEU A 213 16.77 22.31 8.32
C LEU A 213 18.19 22.77 8.64
N ASN A 214 19.21 22.24 7.94
CA ASN A 214 20.63 22.50 8.23
C ASN A 214 20.99 22.31 9.70
N LEU A 215 20.36 21.32 10.35
CA LEU A 215 20.69 20.99 11.74
C LEU A 215 22.09 20.38 11.78
N PRO A 216 22.91 20.68 12.81
CA PRO A 216 24.25 20.15 12.90
C PRO A 216 24.21 18.61 12.88
N ARG A 217 25.00 18.04 11.96
CA ARG A 217 25.33 16.62 12.03
C ARG A 217 26.25 16.42 13.22
N MET A 218 25.90 15.45 14.02
CA MET A 218 26.54 15.22 15.30
C MET A 218 27.84 14.47 15.12
N GLU A 219 28.87 14.96 15.80
CA GLU A 219 30.13 14.23 15.98
C GLU A 219 29.93 13.13 17.03
N PRO A 220 30.59 11.96 16.87
CA PRO A 220 30.53 10.90 17.88
C PRO A 220 31.03 11.40 19.23
N GLY A 221 30.16 11.51 20.22
CA GLY A 221 30.49 11.89 21.58
C GLY A 221 29.79 13.12 22.16
N GLU A 222 29.02 13.86 21.37
CA GLU A 222 28.18 14.94 21.88
C GLU A 222 26.79 14.40 22.31
N GLU A 223 26.29 14.86 23.46
CA GLU A 223 24.92 14.60 23.95
C GLU A 223 23.90 15.37 23.13
N SER A 224 23.73 14.98 21.92
CA SER A 224 22.92 15.71 21.01
C SER A 224 21.90 14.77 20.33
N VAL A 225 20.95 15.28 19.57
CA VAL A 225 19.78 14.61 19.00
C VAL A 225 20.13 13.26 18.32
N ARG A 226 20.27 12.21 19.08
CA ARG A 226 20.49 10.85 18.62
C ARG A 226 19.12 10.21 18.34
N LEU A 227 19.00 9.54 17.21
CA LEU A 227 17.86 8.66 16.98
C LEU A 227 17.88 7.57 18.07
N LEU A 228 16.81 7.51 18.87
CA LEU A 228 16.65 6.47 19.87
C LEU A 228 16.43 5.12 19.19
N GLU A 229 16.94 4.06 19.79
CA GLU A 229 16.59 2.71 19.37
C GLU A 229 15.08 2.46 19.61
N LEU A 230 14.50 1.54 18.84
CA LEU A 230 13.05 1.23 18.90
C LEU A 230 12.55 1.01 20.34
N VAL A 231 13.31 0.25 21.12
CA VAL A 231 12.93 -0.09 22.50
C VAL A 231 12.98 1.13 23.44
N ASP A 232 13.98 1.98 23.28
CA ASP A 232 14.11 3.20 24.06
C ASP A 232 13.03 4.22 23.66
N CYS A 233 12.76 4.35 22.36
CA CYS A 233 11.67 5.17 21.86
C CYS A 233 10.31 4.71 22.41
N ALA A 234 10.05 3.40 22.43
CA ALA A 234 8.83 2.82 23.00
C ALA A 234 8.71 3.17 24.50
N LYS A 235 9.80 3.06 25.25
CA LYS A 235 9.85 3.38 26.68
C LYS A 235 9.55 4.86 26.94
N GLU A 236 10.22 5.76 26.20
CA GLU A 236 10.02 7.21 26.35
C GLU A 236 8.58 7.64 26.00
N LEU A 237 7.96 7.01 25.02
CA LEU A 237 6.58 7.26 24.62
C LEU A 237 5.54 6.51 25.48
N GLY A 238 5.98 5.71 26.46
CA GLY A 238 5.07 4.90 27.28
C GLY A 238 4.41 3.76 26.52
N TYR A 239 4.91 3.42 25.30
CA TYR A 239 4.37 2.33 24.51
C TYR A 239 4.73 0.98 25.15
N ASN A 240 3.74 0.13 25.32
CA ASN A 240 3.91 -1.16 25.99
C ASN A 240 2.91 -2.21 25.43
N PRO A 241 3.08 -3.50 25.73
CA PRO A 241 2.22 -4.56 25.20
C PRO A 241 0.72 -4.40 25.53
N VAL A 242 0.38 -3.75 26.64
CA VAL A 242 -1.04 -3.50 27.01
C VAL A 242 -1.65 -2.45 26.08
N LEU A 243 -0.92 -1.36 25.83
CA LEU A 243 -1.34 -0.33 24.88
C LEU A 243 -1.47 -0.90 23.47
N GLU A 244 -0.50 -1.71 23.03
CA GLU A 244 -0.57 -2.39 21.74
C GLU A 244 -1.81 -3.29 21.63
N ALA A 245 -2.11 -4.08 22.65
CA ALA A 245 -3.31 -4.92 22.68
C ALA A 245 -4.61 -4.09 22.60
N MET A 246 -4.67 -2.93 23.28
CA MET A 246 -5.80 -2.02 23.18
C MET A 246 -5.95 -1.43 21.77
N MET A 247 -4.85 -1.04 21.13
CA MET A 247 -4.85 -0.54 19.75
C MET A 247 -5.34 -1.63 18.78
N ILE A 248 -4.82 -2.84 18.88
CA ILE A 248 -5.29 -3.98 18.08
C ILE A 248 -6.78 -4.22 18.28
N GLN A 249 -7.26 -4.21 19.51
CA GLN A 249 -8.69 -4.37 19.81
C GLN A 249 -9.52 -3.26 19.18
N SER A 250 -9.06 -2.01 19.24
CA SER A 250 -9.71 -0.89 18.59
C SER A 250 -9.78 -1.05 17.06
N MET A 251 -8.69 -1.48 16.43
CA MET A 251 -8.66 -1.77 14.99
C MET A 251 -9.64 -2.89 14.61
N ILE A 252 -9.69 -3.97 15.40
CA ILE A 252 -10.65 -5.07 15.18
C ILE A 252 -12.10 -4.55 15.29
N GLN A 253 -12.40 -3.63 16.20
CA GLN A 253 -13.73 -3.05 16.29
C GLN A 253 -14.06 -2.15 15.09
N LEU A 254 -13.11 -1.35 14.62
CA LEU A 254 -13.27 -0.56 13.40
C LEU A 254 -13.56 -1.43 12.18
N GLN A 255 -12.88 -2.58 12.06
CA GLN A 255 -13.07 -3.52 10.95
C GLN A 255 -14.42 -4.27 10.98
N LYS A 256 -15.13 -4.28 12.11
CA LYS A 256 -16.48 -4.84 12.18
C LYS A 256 -17.57 -3.93 11.59
N GLY A 257 -17.22 -2.66 11.38
CA GLY A 257 -18.08 -1.67 10.74
C GLY A 257 -17.77 -1.55 9.22
N PRO A 258 -18.62 -0.80 8.49
CA PRO A 258 -18.25 -0.41 7.11
C PRO A 258 -16.91 0.36 7.12
N PRO A 259 -16.07 0.17 6.10
CA PRO A 259 -16.29 -0.56 4.84
C PRO A 259 -15.87 -2.04 4.86
N PHE A 260 -15.47 -2.59 5.99
CA PHE A 260 -14.91 -3.93 6.17
C PHE A 260 -15.96 -5.00 6.48
#